data_bc8a552f80fa18448b702b3edbf276d7
#
_entry.id   bc8a552f80fa18448b702b3edbf276d7
#
_cell.length_a   1.000
_cell.length_b   1.000
_cell.length_c   1.000
_cell.angle_alpha   90.00
_cell.angle_beta   90.00
_cell.angle_gamma   90.00
#
_symmetry.space_group_name_H-M   'P 1'
#
loop_
_entity.id
_entity.type
_entity.pdbx_description
1 polymer ?
#
loop_
_entity_poly.entity_id
_entity_poly.type
_entity_poly.pdbx_seq_one_letter_code
_entity_poly.pdbx_strand_id
1 'polypeptide(L)'
;AGMLLALAELGRGRFYATADAANIPSIFTRETVMAARSYAVNERFLPQIAAGGPLLRGLSAVPPLDGYVAVTPKARAEVNLIAPGGDPILAAWQYGLGRAVAWTPDVAGRWSAAWVASPAFPRLWGNVLSWLLGTAAGQMEIRTSLVEGGGGRRARIQVDDPGGWAEVKKLGARVTGPTGESRRLSLA
;
A
#
# COMPACT_ATOMS: atom_id res chain seq x y z
N ALA A 1 27.15 -10.83 -12.46
CA ALA A 1 26.19 -10.18 -11.57
C ALA A 1 25.75 -11.10 -10.41
N GLY A 2 25.47 -12.40 -10.66
CA GLY A 2 24.94 -13.31 -9.63
C GLY A 2 25.88 -13.54 -8.43
N MET A 3 27.19 -13.69 -8.68
CA MET A 3 28.16 -13.90 -7.60
C MET A 3 28.31 -12.68 -6.69
N LEU A 4 28.30 -11.48 -7.26
CA LEU A 4 28.40 -10.23 -6.50
C LEU A 4 27.12 -9.98 -5.66
N LEU A 5 25.97 -10.36 -6.19
CA LEU A 5 24.70 -10.29 -5.44
C LEU A 5 24.73 -11.25 -4.23
N ALA A 6 25.18 -12.49 -4.44
CA ALA A 6 25.30 -13.48 -3.36
C ALA A 6 26.30 -13.04 -2.28
N LEU A 7 27.41 -12.41 -2.66
CA LEU A 7 28.39 -11.85 -1.72
C LEU A 7 27.78 -10.71 -0.90
N ALA A 8 27.01 -9.83 -1.53
CA ALA A 8 26.35 -8.75 -0.83
C ALA A 8 25.29 -9.29 0.18
N GLU A 9 24.53 -10.31 -0.19
CA GLU A 9 23.56 -10.96 0.69
C GLU A 9 24.21 -11.64 1.89
N LEU A 10 25.31 -12.37 1.67
CA LEU A 10 26.08 -13.00 2.75
C LEU A 10 26.67 -11.97 3.72
N GLY A 11 27.14 -10.83 3.17
CA GLY A 11 27.70 -9.72 3.95
C GLY A 11 26.63 -8.81 4.60
N ARG A 12 25.34 -9.10 4.42
CA ARG A 12 24.21 -8.21 4.80
C ARG A 12 24.36 -6.80 4.21
N GLY A 13 25.03 -6.70 3.08
CA GLY A 13 25.21 -5.49 2.30
C GLY A 13 24.22 -5.38 1.15
N ARG A 14 24.50 -4.47 0.22
CA ARG A 14 23.68 -4.23 -0.97
C ARG A 14 24.55 -4.27 -2.22
N PHE A 15 23.97 -4.74 -3.30
CA PHE A 15 24.57 -4.75 -4.62
C PHE A 15 23.77 -3.82 -5.54
N TYR A 16 24.45 -2.86 -6.15
CA TYR A 16 23.87 -1.96 -7.11
C TYR A 16 24.48 -2.23 -8.49
N ALA A 17 23.66 -2.69 -9.42
CA ALA A 17 24.03 -2.76 -10.82
C ALA A 17 23.58 -1.48 -11.51
N THR A 18 24.51 -0.70 -12.04
CA THR A 18 24.19 0.45 -12.88
C THR A 18 25.00 0.38 -14.16
N ALA A 19 24.36 0.65 -15.28
CA ALA A 19 25.00 0.82 -16.58
C ALA A 19 25.31 2.30 -16.87
N ASP A 20 24.78 3.21 -16.05
CA ASP A 20 24.94 4.65 -16.19
C ASP A 20 25.81 5.20 -15.06
N ALA A 21 26.95 5.75 -15.44
CA ALA A 21 27.90 6.36 -14.51
C ALA A 21 27.33 7.60 -13.79
N ALA A 22 26.32 8.27 -14.35
CA ALA A 22 25.65 9.41 -13.73
C ALA A 22 24.89 9.01 -12.44
N ASN A 23 24.56 7.74 -12.28
CA ASN A 23 23.88 7.23 -11.07
C ASN A 23 24.86 6.91 -9.92
N ILE A 24 26.16 6.83 -10.18
CA ILE A 24 27.16 6.49 -9.16
C ILE A 24 27.16 7.49 -7.99
N PRO A 25 27.16 8.81 -8.20
CA PRO A 25 27.16 9.78 -7.10
C PRO A 25 25.95 9.62 -6.18
N SER A 26 24.76 9.36 -6.74
CA SER A 26 23.53 9.17 -5.95
C SER A 26 23.59 7.90 -5.12
N ILE A 27 24.17 6.81 -5.66
CA ILE A 27 24.37 5.56 -4.92
C ILE A 27 25.34 5.78 -3.76
N PHE A 28 26.47 6.47 -4.00
CA PHE A 28 27.45 6.79 -2.96
C PHE A 28 26.87 7.69 -1.88
N THR A 29 26.15 8.74 -2.23
CA THR A 29 25.49 9.62 -1.28
C THR A 29 24.53 8.83 -0.41
N ARG A 30 23.70 7.99 -1.01
CA ARG A 30 22.74 7.12 -0.30
C ARG A 30 23.44 6.18 0.67
N GLU A 31 24.50 5.48 0.23
CA GLU A 31 25.24 4.55 1.09
C GLU A 31 26.01 5.29 2.21
N THR A 32 26.57 6.47 1.92
CA THR A 32 27.24 7.28 2.93
C THR A 32 26.27 7.77 4.01
N VAL A 33 25.08 8.25 3.64
CA VAL A 33 24.02 8.64 4.56
C VAL A 33 23.61 7.45 5.43
N MET A 34 23.48 6.28 4.84
CA MET A 34 23.11 5.07 5.58
C MET A 34 24.23 4.57 6.49
N ALA A 35 25.50 4.66 6.08
CA ALA A 35 26.65 4.30 6.89
C ALA A 35 26.87 5.28 8.06
N ALA A 36 26.62 6.56 7.83
CA ALA A 36 26.68 7.59 8.88
C ALA A 36 25.53 7.54 9.89
N ARG A 37 24.60 6.59 9.76
CA ARG A 37 23.37 6.48 10.58
C ARG A 37 22.49 7.73 10.58
N SER A 38 22.70 8.63 9.63
CA SER A 38 21.85 9.81 9.42
C SER A 38 20.79 9.47 8.37
N TYR A 39 19.77 8.76 8.81
CA TYR A 39 18.64 8.39 7.92
C TYR A 39 17.67 9.55 7.70
N ALA A 40 17.82 10.65 8.40
CA ALA A 40 16.95 11.80 8.28
C ALA A 40 17.36 12.66 7.08
N VAL A 41 16.46 12.78 6.13
CA VAL A 41 16.56 13.72 4.99
C VAL A 41 15.74 14.95 5.34
N ASN A 42 16.39 16.13 5.42
CA ASN A 42 15.75 17.39 5.74
C ASN A 42 15.76 18.28 4.49
N GLU A 43 14.87 17.96 3.57
CA GLU A 43 14.72 18.66 2.30
C GLU A 43 13.24 18.74 1.97
N ARG A 44 12.79 19.90 1.48
CA ARG A 44 11.40 20.11 1.05
C ARG A 44 11.17 19.50 -0.31
N PHE A 45 10.13 18.67 -0.43
CA PHE A 45 9.76 18.02 -1.69
C PHE A 45 8.25 17.80 -1.78
N LEU A 46 7.78 17.50 -2.99
CA LEU A 46 6.42 17.04 -3.24
C LEU A 46 6.45 15.52 -3.40
N PRO A 47 5.76 14.74 -2.54
CA PRO A 47 5.67 13.31 -2.72
C PRO A 47 4.96 12.94 -4.02
N GLN A 48 5.45 11.90 -4.68
CA GLN A 48 4.85 11.38 -5.91
C GLN A 48 4.02 10.13 -5.59
N ILE A 49 2.90 9.97 -6.27
CA ILE A 49 2.08 8.76 -6.17
C ILE A 49 2.73 7.68 -7.02
N ALA A 50 3.26 6.63 -6.37
CA ALA A 50 3.85 5.47 -7.04
C ALA A 50 2.80 4.39 -7.31
N ALA A 51 1.89 4.17 -6.36
CA ALA A 51 0.73 3.31 -6.51
C ALA A 51 -0.50 3.94 -5.87
N GLY A 52 -1.62 3.85 -6.57
CA GLY A 52 -2.92 4.19 -6.00
C GLY A 52 -3.35 3.17 -4.95
N GLY A 53 -4.58 3.27 -4.49
CA GLY A 53 -5.13 2.24 -3.62
C GLY A 53 -5.92 2.80 -2.44
N PRO A 54 -6.32 1.92 -1.51
CA PRO A 54 -7.22 2.28 -0.43
C PRO A 54 -6.66 3.37 0.49
N LEU A 55 -5.33 3.42 0.68
CA LEU A 55 -4.69 4.40 1.57
C LEU A 55 -4.79 5.85 1.05
N LEU A 56 -4.79 6.04 -0.27
CA LEU A 56 -4.82 7.35 -0.91
C LEU A 56 -6.23 7.76 -1.38
N ARG A 57 -7.25 6.97 -1.04
CA ARG A 57 -8.62 7.21 -1.51
C ARG A 57 -9.16 8.55 -1.04
N GLY A 58 -9.75 9.32 -1.98
CA GLY A 58 -10.38 10.60 -1.70
C GLY A 58 -9.40 11.69 -1.27
N LEU A 59 -8.09 11.50 -1.47
CA LEU A 59 -7.12 12.57 -1.37
C LEU A 59 -7.18 13.41 -2.64
N SER A 60 -7.57 14.67 -2.50
CA SER A 60 -7.64 15.64 -3.61
C SER A 60 -6.26 16.22 -3.95
N ALA A 61 -5.34 16.19 -3.00
CA ALA A 61 -3.98 16.69 -3.17
C ALA A 61 -3.01 15.94 -2.25
N VAL A 62 -1.74 15.89 -2.64
CA VAL A 62 -0.63 15.38 -1.84
C VAL A 62 0.19 16.60 -1.40
N PRO A 63 0.09 17.04 -0.14
CA PRO A 63 0.84 18.20 0.35
C PRO A 63 2.36 17.94 0.35
N PRO A 64 3.19 19.01 0.30
CA PRO A 64 4.62 18.87 0.41
C PRO A 64 5.05 18.37 1.80
N LEU A 65 6.25 17.82 1.85
CA LEU A 65 6.95 17.39 3.06
C LEU A 65 8.29 18.12 3.15
N ASP A 66 8.74 18.41 4.37
CA ASP A 66 10.01 19.09 4.64
C ASP A 66 11.11 18.10 5.07
N GLY A 67 10.81 16.81 5.05
CA GLY A 67 11.76 15.75 5.35
C GLY A 67 11.10 14.40 5.62
N TYR A 68 11.95 13.37 5.76
CA TYR A 68 11.56 11.99 6.04
C TYR A 68 12.75 11.18 6.56
N VAL A 69 12.48 9.97 7.04
CA VAL A 69 13.51 8.98 7.35
C VAL A 69 13.68 8.06 6.14
N ALA A 70 14.88 8.05 5.55
CA ALA A 70 15.20 7.18 4.43
C ALA A 70 15.21 5.71 4.89
N VAL A 71 14.44 4.88 4.21
CA VAL A 71 14.29 3.45 4.52
C VAL A 71 14.26 2.63 3.23
N THR A 72 14.50 1.34 3.37
CA THR A 72 14.35 0.38 2.26
C THR A 72 13.01 -0.34 2.41
N PRO A 73 12.16 -0.34 1.40
CA PRO A 73 10.88 -1.04 1.46
C PRO A 73 11.13 -2.56 1.52
N LYS A 74 10.26 -3.28 2.22
CA LYS A 74 10.26 -4.76 2.17
C LYS A 74 9.86 -5.24 0.78
N ALA A 75 10.35 -6.40 0.36
CA ALA A 75 10.08 -6.95 -0.98
C ALA A 75 8.59 -7.13 -1.32
N ARG A 76 7.73 -7.29 -0.30
CA ARG A 76 6.28 -7.44 -0.46
C ARG A 76 5.50 -6.17 -0.10
N ALA A 77 6.19 -5.06 0.18
CA ALA A 77 5.52 -3.80 0.49
C ALA A 77 5.05 -3.14 -0.80
N GLU A 78 3.80 -2.72 -0.81
CA GLU A 78 3.26 -1.80 -1.80
C GLU A 78 3.62 -0.38 -1.37
N VAL A 79 4.41 0.29 -2.19
CA VAL A 79 4.80 1.68 -1.95
C VAL A 79 3.78 2.59 -2.62
N ASN A 80 3.06 3.37 -1.82
CA ASN A 80 2.00 4.25 -2.33
C ASN A 80 2.51 5.66 -2.62
N LEU A 81 3.40 6.20 -1.78
CA LEU A 81 4.06 7.49 -1.99
C LEU A 81 5.56 7.35 -1.96
N ILE A 82 6.25 8.07 -2.84
CA ILE A 82 7.72 8.13 -2.92
C ILE A 82 8.21 9.57 -2.92
N ALA A 83 9.44 9.77 -2.42
CA ALA A 83 10.21 10.98 -2.64
C ALA A 83 10.74 11.04 -4.08
N PRO A 84 11.13 12.21 -4.61
CA PRO A 84 11.73 12.33 -5.94
C PRO A 84 12.96 11.42 -6.16
N GLY A 85 13.70 11.12 -5.10
CA GLY A 85 14.83 10.18 -5.10
C GLY A 85 14.44 8.69 -5.10
N GLY A 86 13.15 8.36 -5.07
CA GLY A 86 12.64 6.99 -5.07
C GLY A 86 12.50 6.35 -3.69
N ASP A 87 12.84 7.06 -2.61
CA ASP A 87 12.65 6.55 -1.25
C ASP A 87 11.16 6.47 -0.88
N PRO A 88 10.71 5.40 -0.19
CA PRO A 88 9.32 5.25 0.20
C PRO A 88 8.93 6.25 1.29
N ILE A 89 7.82 6.93 1.08
CA ILE A 89 7.21 7.86 2.05
C ILE A 89 6.03 7.19 2.74
N LEU A 90 5.18 6.49 1.99
CA LEU A 90 4.08 5.69 2.50
C LEU A 90 4.15 4.31 1.87
N ALA A 91 4.21 3.28 2.69
CA ALA A 91 4.23 1.90 2.24
C ALA A 91 3.35 1.01 3.12
N ALA A 92 2.71 0.03 2.52
CA ALA A 92 1.83 -0.91 3.20
C ALA A 92 2.17 -2.36 2.82
N TRP A 93 1.99 -3.28 3.75
CA TRP A 93 2.17 -4.71 3.48
C TRP A 93 1.37 -5.57 4.44
N GLN A 94 1.15 -6.81 4.04
CA GLN A 94 0.59 -7.82 4.89
C GLN A 94 1.71 -8.60 5.60
N TYR A 95 1.56 -8.83 6.90
CA TYR A 95 2.47 -9.64 7.70
C TYR A 95 1.66 -10.71 8.45
N GLY A 96 1.76 -11.96 8.00
CA GLY A 96 0.89 -13.01 8.48
C GLY A 96 -0.57 -12.70 8.20
N LEU A 97 -1.39 -12.73 9.24
CA LEU A 97 -2.82 -12.34 9.18
C LEU A 97 -3.02 -10.83 9.43
N GLY A 98 -1.98 -10.13 9.85
CA GLY A 98 -2.03 -8.71 10.15
C GLY A 98 -1.62 -7.84 8.97
N ARG A 99 -1.78 -6.54 9.15
CA ARG A 99 -1.42 -5.51 8.19
C ARG A 99 -0.51 -4.49 8.85
N ALA A 100 0.40 -3.93 8.08
CA ALA A 100 1.33 -2.92 8.55
C ALA A 100 1.42 -1.77 7.54
N VAL A 101 1.54 -0.56 8.05
CA VAL A 101 1.78 0.65 7.26
C VAL A 101 2.98 1.37 7.84
N ALA A 102 3.84 1.86 6.98
CA ALA A 102 4.95 2.74 7.33
C ALA A 102 4.73 4.12 6.71
N TRP A 103 4.82 5.14 7.55
CA TRP A 103 4.86 6.54 7.18
C TRP A 103 6.21 7.08 7.64
N THR A 104 7.07 7.47 6.71
CA THR A 104 8.47 7.80 7.00
C THR A 104 8.72 9.22 7.49
N PRO A 105 7.87 10.23 7.21
CA PRO A 105 7.88 11.51 7.91
C PRO A 105 7.40 11.40 9.36
N ASP A 106 7.26 12.54 10.02
CA ASP A 106 6.62 12.64 11.33
C ASP A 106 5.11 12.91 11.20
N VAL A 107 4.40 12.88 12.34
CA VAL A 107 2.98 13.21 12.46
C VAL A 107 2.72 14.45 13.30
N ALA A 108 3.80 15.06 13.83
CA ALA A 108 3.73 16.19 14.75
C ALA A 108 3.96 17.56 14.07
N GLY A 109 4.19 17.57 12.76
CA GLY A 109 4.33 18.79 11.97
C GLY A 109 5.76 19.31 11.84
N ARG A 110 6.79 18.55 12.23
CA ARG A 110 8.18 18.93 11.98
C ARG A 110 8.49 18.89 10.47
N TRP A 111 8.18 17.78 9.81
CA TRP A 111 8.32 17.59 8.36
C TRP A 111 6.98 17.59 7.64
N SER A 112 5.92 17.33 8.37
CA SER A 112 4.55 17.14 7.87
C SER A 112 3.64 18.34 8.14
N ALA A 113 4.18 19.55 8.40
CA ALA A 113 3.37 20.73 8.75
C ALA A 113 2.28 21.01 7.72
N ALA A 114 2.59 20.96 6.42
CA ALA A 114 1.62 21.17 5.36
C ALA A 114 0.53 20.08 5.30
N TRP A 115 0.86 18.85 5.68
CA TRP A 115 -0.11 17.75 5.81
C TRP A 115 -1.04 18.00 6.99
N VAL A 116 -0.48 18.26 8.17
CA VAL A 116 -1.24 18.48 9.41
C VAL A 116 -2.23 19.64 9.26
N ALA A 117 -1.84 20.70 8.53
CA ALA A 117 -2.70 21.84 8.26
C ALA A 117 -3.76 21.59 7.16
N SER A 118 -3.71 20.45 6.48
CA SER A 118 -4.57 20.18 5.33
C SER A 118 -5.65 19.12 5.63
N PRO A 119 -6.78 19.12 4.89
CA PRO A 119 -7.78 18.05 4.96
C PRO A 119 -7.25 16.67 4.55
N ALA A 120 -6.10 16.62 3.88
CA ALA A 120 -5.46 15.37 3.48
C ALA A 120 -5.01 14.52 4.68
N PHE A 121 -4.60 15.16 5.78
CA PHE A 121 -4.08 14.46 6.96
C PHE A 121 -5.13 13.57 7.64
N PRO A 122 -6.28 14.08 8.09
CA PRO A 122 -7.30 13.22 8.69
C PRO A 122 -7.85 12.21 7.70
N ARG A 123 -7.91 12.54 6.42
CA ARG A 123 -8.34 11.58 5.37
C ARG A 123 -7.35 10.43 5.22
N LEU A 124 -6.05 10.73 5.13
CA LEU A 124 -5.01 9.71 5.06
C LEU A 124 -5.07 8.76 6.26
N TRP A 125 -5.10 9.33 7.47
CA TRP A 125 -5.11 8.52 8.69
C TRP A 125 -6.40 7.72 8.88
N GLY A 126 -7.54 8.27 8.48
CA GLY A 126 -8.80 7.53 8.42
C GLY A 126 -8.72 6.32 7.49
N ASN A 127 -8.15 6.49 6.30
CA ASN A 127 -7.92 5.40 5.35
C ASN A 127 -6.93 4.36 5.88
N VAL A 128 -5.81 4.82 6.48
CA VAL A 128 -4.80 3.94 7.10
C VAL A 128 -5.41 3.09 8.21
N LEU A 129 -6.13 3.70 9.14
CA LEU A 129 -6.78 2.99 10.23
C LEU A 129 -7.84 2.00 9.73
N SER A 130 -8.68 2.41 8.78
CA SER A 130 -9.67 1.53 8.16
C SER A 130 -9.02 0.33 7.48
N TRP A 131 -7.88 0.56 6.79
CA TRP A 131 -7.16 -0.51 6.14
C TRP A 131 -6.49 -1.44 7.16
N LEU A 132 -5.85 -0.92 8.21
CA LEU A 132 -5.18 -1.70 9.25
C LEU A 132 -6.17 -2.58 10.03
N LEU A 133 -7.31 -2.02 10.41
CA LEU A 133 -8.32 -2.73 11.19
C LEU A 133 -9.11 -3.74 10.35
N GLY A 134 -8.92 -3.75 9.03
CA GLY A 134 -9.73 -4.58 8.15
C GLY A 134 -11.21 -4.20 8.18
N THR A 135 -11.53 -3.11 8.86
CA THR A 135 -12.88 -2.55 8.82
C THR A 135 -13.09 -2.06 7.41
N ALA A 136 -13.94 -2.75 6.72
CA ALA A 136 -14.27 -2.51 5.34
C ALA A 136 -15.10 -1.25 5.16
N ALA A 137 -14.51 -0.08 5.43
CA ALA A 137 -14.97 1.11 4.76
C ALA A 137 -14.63 0.94 3.28
N GLY A 138 -15.38 0.07 2.60
CA GLY A 138 -15.25 -0.24 1.19
C GLY A 138 -14.80 -1.65 0.82
N GLN A 139 -14.80 -2.62 1.74
CA GLN A 139 -14.80 -4.03 1.36
C GLN A 139 -16.24 -4.52 1.27
N MET A 140 -16.60 -5.06 0.12
CA MET A 140 -17.87 -5.78 -0.03
C MET A 140 -17.89 -6.92 0.98
N GLU A 141 -18.88 -6.91 1.88
CA GLU A 141 -19.11 -8.02 2.79
C GLU A 141 -19.94 -9.07 2.06
N ILE A 142 -19.36 -10.24 1.88
CA ILE A 142 -20.03 -11.36 1.23
C ILE A 142 -20.50 -12.31 2.30
N ARG A 143 -21.81 -12.42 2.48
CA ARG A 143 -22.44 -13.41 3.35
C ARG A 143 -23.06 -14.52 2.51
N THR A 144 -22.75 -15.76 2.86
CA THR A 144 -23.37 -16.93 2.22
C THR A 144 -24.23 -17.64 3.25
N SER A 145 -25.47 -17.93 2.91
CA SER A 145 -26.39 -18.70 3.73
C SER A 145 -27.12 -19.74 2.89
N LEU A 146 -27.37 -20.91 3.50
CA LEU A 146 -28.23 -21.92 2.91
C LEU A 146 -29.67 -21.66 3.37
N VAL A 147 -30.55 -21.48 2.44
CA VAL A 147 -31.99 -21.27 2.71
C VAL A 147 -32.75 -22.48 2.18
N GLU A 148 -33.56 -23.08 3.06
CA GLU A 148 -34.49 -24.12 2.66
C GLU A 148 -35.78 -23.48 2.11
N GLY A 149 -36.21 -23.88 0.94
CA GLY A 149 -37.44 -23.36 0.32
C GLY A 149 -37.94 -24.26 -0.80
N GLY A 150 -39.25 -24.45 -0.85
CA GLY A 150 -40.14 -25.10 -1.83
C GLY A 150 -39.54 -25.95 -2.97
N GLY A 151 -38.72 -26.99 -2.64
CA GLY A 151 -38.16 -27.88 -3.63
C GLY A 151 -36.65 -28.09 -3.58
N GLY A 152 -35.94 -27.61 -2.52
CA GLY A 152 -34.51 -27.86 -2.34
C GLY A 152 -33.77 -26.81 -1.58
N ARG A 153 -32.47 -27.05 -1.33
CA ARG A 153 -31.55 -26.10 -0.70
C ARG A 153 -31.07 -25.08 -1.73
N ARG A 154 -31.20 -23.80 -1.38
CA ARG A 154 -30.72 -22.67 -2.18
C ARG A 154 -29.61 -21.96 -1.42
N ALA A 155 -28.51 -21.70 -2.10
CA ALA A 155 -27.48 -20.81 -1.57
C ALA A 155 -27.90 -19.35 -1.84
N ARG A 156 -27.98 -18.54 -0.79
CA ARG A 156 -28.14 -17.09 -0.90
C ARG A 156 -26.77 -16.46 -0.72
N ILE A 157 -26.34 -15.67 -1.69
CA ILE A 157 -25.15 -14.86 -1.61
C ILE A 157 -25.62 -13.42 -1.47
N GLN A 158 -25.35 -12.82 -0.33
CA GLN A 158 -25.64 -11.42 -0.06
C GLN A 158 -24.33 -10.66 -0.13
N VAL A 159 -24.31 -9.58 -0.89
CA VAL A 159 -23.15 -8.68 -1.02
C VAL A 159 -23.57 -7.34 -0.46
N ASP A 160 -23.00 -6.95 0.66
CA ASP A 160 -23.22 -5.65 1.27
C ASP A 160 -22.02 -4.76 0.92
N ASP A 161 -22.30 -3.59 0.36
CA ASP A 161 -21.31 -2.57 0.03
C ASP A 161 -21.49 -1.32 0.92
N PRO A 162 -20.95 -1.32 2.13
CA PRO A 162 -21.06 -0.19 3.05
C PRO A 162 -20.27 1.04 2.58
N GLY A 163 -19.42 0.90 1.55
CA GLY A 163 -18.59 2.00 1.02
C GLY A 163 -19.19 2.73 -0.17
N GLY A 164 -20.37 2.34 -0.66
CA GLY A 164 -21.02 3.00 -1.79
C GLY A 164 -20.25 2.88 -3.10
N TRP A 165 -19.63 1.75 -3.37
CA TRP A 165 -18.93 1.43 -4.61
C TRP A 165 -19.89 1.22 -5.79
N ALA A 166 -21.10 1.72 -5.68
CA ALA A 166 -22.23 1.51 -6.58
C ALA A 166 -22.00 1.88 -8.06
N GLU A 167 -20.78 2.19 -8.46
CA GLU A 167 -20.41 2.20 -9.89
C GLU A 167 -20.04 0.82 -10.43
N VAL A 168 -20.03 -0.22 -9.60
CA VAL A 168 -19.86 -1.60 -10.06
C VAL A 168 -21.16 -2.08 -10.72
N LYS A 169 -21.37 -1.62 -11.93
CA LYS A 169 -22.58 -1.93 -12.72
C LYS A 169 -22.77 -3.41 -13.08
N LYS A 170 -21.79 -4.29 -12.77
CA LYS A 170 -21.90 -5.75 -13.00
C LYS A 170 -21.02 -6.51 -12.02
N LEU A 171 -21.57 -6.93 -10.92
CA LEU A 171 -20.97 -7.96 -10.09
C LEU A 171 -21.25 -9.34 -10.70
N GLY A 172 -20.20 -10.12 -10.93
CA GLY A 172 -20.29 -11.51 -11.35
C GLY A 172 -19.72 -12.42 -10.26
N ALA A 173 -20.43 -13.44 -9.89
CA ALA A 173 -19.94 -14.48 -9.02
C ALA A 173 -19.66 -15.76 -9.81
N ARG A 174 -18.62 -16.50 -9.45
CA ARG A 174 -18.36 -17.85 -9.97
C ARG A 174 -18.55 -18.83 -8.81
N VAL A 175 -19.47 -19.74 -8.96
CA VAL A 175 -19.70 -20.82 -8.01
C VAL A 175 -19.09 -22.10 -8.58
N THR A 176 -18.22 -22.75 -7.81
CA THR A 176 -17.60 -24.02 -8.18
C THR A 176 -18.17 -25.11 -7.30
N GLY A 177 -18.75 -26.13 -7.90
CA GLY A 177 -19.30 -27.30 -7.21
C GLY A 177 -18.18 -28.24 -6.72
N PRO A 178 -18.51 -29.22 -5.85
CA PRO A 178 -17.54 -30.16 -5.28
C PRO A 178 -16.91 -31.08 -6.34
N THR A 179 -17.53 -31.21 -7.50
CA THR A 179 -17.04 -31.98 -8.67
C THR A 179 -16.19 -31.13 -9.62
N GLY A 180 -15.92 -29.85 -9.28
CA GLY A 180 -15.11 -28.94 -10.09
C GLY A 180 -15.87 -28.18 -11.19
N GLU A 181 -17.17 -28.43 -11.36
CA GLU A 181 -18.02 -27.67 -12.27
C GLU A 181 -18.18 -26.22 -11.79
N SER A 182 -17.98 -25.28 -12.72
CA SER A 182 -18.09 -23.86 -12.42
C SER A 182 -19.25 -23.21 -13.15
N ARG A 183 -20.07 -22.46 -12.43
CA ARG A 183 -21.19 -21.68 -12.98
C ARG A 183 -20.98 -20.19 -12.68
N ARG A 184 -21.10 -19.34 -13.70
CA ARG A 184 -21.07 -17.89 -13.53
C ARG A 184 -22.48 -17.39 -13.26
N LEU A 185 -22.63 -16.56 -12.22
CA LEU A 185 -23.88 -15.92 -11.83
C LEU A 185 -23.70 -14.40 -12.00
N SER A 186 -24.68 -13.73 -12.59
CA SER A 186 -24.79 -12.26 -12.51
C SER A 186 -25.61 -11.92 -11.29
N LEU A 187 -25.08 -11.01 -10.46
CA LEU A 187 -25.80 -10.43 -9.33
C LEU A 187 -26.56 -9.20 -9.84
N ALA A 188 -27.83 -9.12 -9.54
CA ALA A 188 -28.72 -8.01 -9.91
C ALA A 188 -28.85 -7.05 -8.72
#